data_c485aa5d1dd79b91e208588eccaddc82
#
_entry.id   c485aa5d1dd79b91e208588eccaddc82
#
_cell.length_a   1.000
_cell.length_b   1.000
_cell.length_c   1.000
_cell.angle_alpha   90.00
_cell.angle_beta   90.00
_cell.angle_gamma   90.00
#
_symmetry.space_group_name_H-M   'P 1'
#
loop_
_entity.id
_entity.type
_entity.pdbx_description
1 polymer ?
#
loop_
_entity_poly.entity_id
_entity_poly.type
_entity_poly.pdbx_seq_one_letter_code
_entity_poly.pdbx_strand_id
1 'polypeptide(L)'
;QKRTLPPEIVDAAKKALLDYTGVAIGGARENVSVATQRTAEAWGGVGDAQIFLGGTTTPALAALVNGAMAHAMDYDDTHTDGAGHMSGPCWSAAFAMAGHHGFGEMETLSGFVTGFEVMSRLGAGGPPGVGRSLHRRGFHPTSIFGRIGAAAAACAMLGLDEQRVAYALGIAATTAGGLLGSFGTDSKPFHAGKAAMDGILSAQLAENGFVAA
;
A
#
# COMPACT_ATOMS: atom_id res chain seq x y z
N GLN A 1 -19.20 1.12 -13.64
CA GLN A 1 -18.79 0.28 -14.77
C GLN A 1 -17.34 -0.15 -14.55
N LYS A 2 -17.11 -1.48 -14.42
CA LYS A 2 -15.72 -2.03 -14.41
C LYS A 2 -15.11 -1.70 -15.79
N ARG A 3 -14.20 -0.74 -15.84
CA ARG A 3 -13.44 -0.45 -17.07
C ARG A 3 -12.40 -1.55 -17.22
N THR A 4 -12.30 -2.12 -18.41
CA THR A 4 -11.23 -3.05 -18.76
C THR A 4 -9.92 -2.27 -18.82
N LEU A 5 -8.89 -2.77 -18.14
CA LEU A 5 -7.55 -2.16 -18.25
C LEU A 5 -6.99 -2.36 -19.66
N PRO A 6 -6.37 -1.33 -20.27
CA PRO A 6 -5.64 -1.49 -21.53
C PRO A 6 -4.54 -2.54 -21.41
N PRO A 7 -4.25 -3.33 -22.47
CA PRO A 7 -3.22 -4.37 -22.41
C PRO A 7 -1.84 -3.89 -21.95
N GLU A 8 -1.44 -2.72 -22.38
CA GLU A 8 -0.17 -2.11 -21.98
C GLU A 8 -0.10 -1.78 -20.47
N ILE A 9 -1.24 -1.42 -19.87
CA ILE A 9 -1.33 -1.18 -18.42
C ILE A 9 -1.28 -2.51 -17.65
N VAL A 10 -1.94 -3.54 -18.17
CA VAL A 10 -1.86 -4.90 -17.60
C VAL A 10 -0.41 -5.39 -17.61
N ASP A 11 0.31 -5.23 -18.72
CA ASP A 11 1.71 -5.63 -18.83
C ASP A 11 2.61 -4.85 -17.88
N ALA A 12 2.43 -3.53 -17.77
CA ALA A 12 3.16 -2.70 -16.82
C ALA A 12 2.89 -3.12 -15.37
N ALA A 13 1.63 -3.36 -15.01
CA ALA A 13 1.26 -3.82 -13.67
C ALA A 13 1.86 -5.20 -13.34
N LYS A 14 1.90 -6.13 -14.30
CA LYS A 14 2.55 -7.43 -14.11
C LYS A 14 4.07 -7.32 -13.91
N LYS A 15 4.73 -6.40 -14.62
CA LYS A 15 6.15 -6.12 -14.39
C LYS A 15 6.40 -5.53 -13.00
N ALA A 16 5.55 -4.59 -12.57
CA ALA A 16 5.60 -4.05 -11.22
C ALA A 16 5.32 -5.13 -10.14
N LEU A 17 4.45 -6.10 -10.42
CA LEU A 17 4.22 -7.24 -9.53
C LEU A 17 5.45 -8.14 -9.42
N LEU A 18 6.12 -8.41 -10.53
CA LEU A 18 7.35 -9.21 -10.55
C LEU A 18 8.44 -8.54 -9.71
N ASP A 19 8.64 -7.24 -9.91
CA ASP A 19 9.58 -6.42 -9.13
C ASP A 19 9.22 -6.45 -7.63
N TYR A 20 7.98 -6.08 -7.29
CA TYR A 20 7.48 -6.10 -5.91
C TYR A 20 7.69 -7.44 -5.22
N THR A 21 7.36 -8.55 -5.90
CA THR A 21 7.53 -9.89 -5.34
C THR A 21 9.01 -10.23 -5.12
N GLY A 22 9.86 -9.88 -6.09
CA GLY A 22 11.29 -10.10 -6.02
C GLY A 22 11.94 -9.36 -4.84
N VAL A 23 11.64 -8.07 -4.68
CA VAL A 23 12.20 -7.26 -3.58
C VAL A 23 11.63 -7.66 -2.22
N ALA A 24 10.35 -8.07 -2.15
CA ALA A 24 9.75 -8.56 -0.91
C ALA A 24 10.41 -9.87 -0.44
N ILE A 25 10.61 -10.82 -1.35
CA ILE A 25 11.31 -12.07 -1.03
C ILE A 25 12.76 -11.80 -0.64
N GLY A 26 13.44 -10.92 -1.37
CA GLY A 26 14.81 -10.49 -1.05
C GLY A 26 14.93 -9.86 0.33
N GLY A 27 13.98 -9.00 0.70
CA GLY A 27 13.91 -8.30 1.97
C GLY A 27 13.39 -9.12 3.16
N ALA A 28 12.95 -10.37 2.96
CA ALA A 28 12.26 -11.16 3.97
C ALA A 28 13.08 -11.43 5.25
N ARG A 29 14.40 -11.40 5.15
CA ARG A 29 15.32 -11.66 6.28
C ARG A 29 15.86 -10.40 6.94
N GLU A 30 15.51 -9.25 6.42
CA GLU A 30 15.89 -7.97 7.01
C GLU A 30 15.23 -7.77 8.38
N ASN A 31 15.86 -7.02 9.25
CA ASN A 31 15.41 -6.87 10.64
C ASN A 31 13.97 -6.34 10.76
N VAL A 32 13.60 -5.37 9.94
CA VAL A 32 12.23 -4.83 9.88
C VAL A 32 11.21 -5.91 9.51
N SER A 33 11.54 -6.79 8.57
CA SER A 33 10.66 -7.86 8.10
C SER A 33 10.42 -8.89 9.20
N VAL A 34 11.49 -9.32 9.86
CA VAL A 34 11.42 -10.26 10.99
C VAL A 34 10.65 -9.65 12.15
N ALA A 35 10.90 -8.39 12.48
CA ALA A 35 10.23 -7.71 13.59
C ALA A 35 8.72 -7.51 13.33
N THR A 36 8.35 -7.09 12.13
CA THR A 36 6.93 -6.91 11.75
C THR A 36 6.21 -8.24 11.69
N GLN A 37 6.83 -9.30 11.16
CA GLN A 37 6.23 -10.63 11.13
C GLN A 37 5.98 -11.16 12.53
N ARG A 38 6.96 -11.13 13.43
CA ARG A 38 6.80 -11.55 14.83
C ARG A 38 5.72 -10.76 15.55
N THR A 39 5.62 -9.47 15.28
CA THR A 39 4.57 -8.63 15.86
C THR A 39 3.18 -9.03 15.34
N ALA A 40 3.04 -9.28 14.04
CA ALA A 40 1.79 -9.75 13.44
C ALA A 40 1.37 -11.12 14.01
N GLU A 41 2.32 -12.03 14.17
CA GLU A 41 2.10 -13.34 14.81
C GLU A 41 1.64 -13.20 16.27
N ALA A 42 2.27 -12.31 17.04
CA ALA A 42 1.91 -12.05 18.43
C ALA A 42 0.54 -11.39 18.60
N TRP A 43 0.14 -10.51 17.68
CA TRP A 43 -1.20 -9.92 17.68
C TRP A 43 -2.26 -10.94 17.28
N GLY A 44 -1.89 -11.95 16.52
CA GLY A 44 -2.79 -12.98 16.02
C GLY A 44 -3.74 -12.46 14.97
N GLY A 45 -4.74 -13.25 14.68
CA GLY A 45 -5.77 -12.95 13.68
C GLY A 45 -5.96 -14.13 12.74
N VAL A 46 -7.22 -14.46 12.50
CA VAL A 46 -7.60 -15.49 11.53
C VAL A 46 -7.94 -14.82 10.22
N GLY A 47 -7.34 -15.28 9.12
CA GLY A 47 -7.59 -14.78 7.78
C GLY A 47 -6.77 -15.53 6.75
N ASP A 48 -7.10 -15.31 5.49
CA ASP A 48 -6.53 -16.02 4.33
C ASP A 48 -5.51 -15.16 3.56
N ALA A 49 -5.18 -13.97 4.08
CA ALA A 49 -4.20 -13.10 3.46
C ALA A 49 -2.78 -13.63 3.70
N GLN A 50 -2.05 -13.90 2.61
CA GLN A 50 -0.72 -14.51 2.64
C GLN A 50 0.37 -13.51 3.03
N ILE A 51 1.22 -13.86 3.99
CA ILE A 51 2.53 -13.26 4.20
C ILE A 51 3.53 -13.99 3.30
N PHE A 52 4.34 -13.27 2.53
CA PHE A 52 5.40 -13.89 1.70
C PHE A 52 6.36 -14.69 2.60
N LEU A 53 6.62 -15.94 2.19
CA LEU A 53 7.46 -16.89 2.92
C LEU A 53 7.00 -17.16 4.37
N GLY A 54 5.77 -16.77 4.72
CA GLY A 54 5.16 -16.99 6.04
C GLY A 54 3.81 -17.70 5.95
N GLY A 55 3.01 -17.60 7.01
CA GLY A 55 1.65 -18.11 7.08
C GLY A 55 0.61 -17.14 6.52
N THR A 56 -0.64 -17.37 6.90
CA THR A 56 -1.77 -16.49 6.61
C THR A 56 -2.24 -15.74 7.85
N THR A 57 -2.82 -14.55 7.65
CA THR A 57 -3.35 -13.71 8.71
C THR A 57 -4.44 -12.78 8.16
N THR A 58 -4.87 -11.78 8.95
CA THR A 58 -5.81 -10.75 8.49
C THR A 58 -5.19 -9.89 7.38
N PRO A 59 -5.97 -9.31 6.47
CA PRO A 59 -5.46 -8.50 5.36
C PRO A 59 -4.56 -7.35 5.82
N ALA A 60 -4.95 -6.66 6.88
CA ALA A 60 -4.19 -5.52 7.40
C ALA A 60 -2.79 -5.93 7.90
N LEU A 61 -2.69 -7.06 8.60
CA LEU A 61 -1.41 -7.57 9.10
C LEU A 61 -0.54 -8.13 7.98
N ALA A 62 -1.12 -8.85 7.02
CA ALA A 62 -0.39 -9.33 5.85
C ALA A 62 0.19 -8.16 5.04
N ALA A 63 -0.60 -7.11 4.81
CA ALA A 63 -0.15 -5.92 4.11
C ALA A 63 0.96 -5.18 4.85
N LEU A 64 0.89 -5.09 6.19
CA LEU A 64 1.95 -4.54 7.02
C LEU A 64 3.28 -5.27 6.79
N VAL A 65 3.28 -6.58 6.90
CA VAL A 65 4.49 -7.38 6.79
C VAL A 65 5.04 -7.36 5.38
N ASN A 66 4.20 -7.62 4.38
CA ASN A 66 4.62 -7.67 2.98
C ASN A 66 5.15 -6.31 2.48
N GLY A 67 4.52 -5.21 2.90
CA GLY A 67 4.97 -3.87 2.55
C GLY A 67 6.29 -3.47 3.22
N ALA A 68 6.51 -3.89 4.46
CA ALA A 68 7.78 -3.71 5.13
C ALA A 68 8.89 -4.54 4.44
N MET A 69 8.59 -5.79 4.07
CA MET A 69 9.50 -6.66 3.32
C MET A 69 9.89 -6.05 1.96
N ALA A 70 8.91 -5.56 1.20
CA ALA A 70 9.15 -5.00 -0.12
C ALA A 70 10.04 -3.75 -0.08
N HIS A 71 9.95 -2.95 0.97
CA HIS A 71 10.72 -1.71 1.12
C HIS A 71 12.01 -1.88 1.95
N ALA A 72 12.29 -3.09 2.47
CA ALA A 72 13.36 -3.35 3.42
C ALA A 72 14.76 -3.02 2.88
N MET A 73 15.00 -3.31 1.60
CA MET A 73 16.30 -3.07 0.95
C MET A 73 16.38 -1.72 0.22
N ASP A 74 15.30 -0.93 0.20
CA ASP A 74 15.22 0.33 -0.56
C ASP A 74 15.56 0.14 -2.06
N TYR A 75 15.12 -0.97 -2.63
CA TYR A 75 15.40 -1.42 -3.99
C TYR A 75 14.13 -1.55 -4.85
N ASP A 76 12.99 -1.20 -4.26
CA ASP A 76 11.68 -1.17 -4.91
C ASP A 76 11.52 0.05 -5.83
N ASP A 77 10.52 -0.01 -6.71
CA ASP A 77 10.27 0.98 -7.74
C ASP A 77 10.15 2.41 -7.19
N THR A 78 10.48 3.39 -8.02
CA THR A 78 10.39 4.82 -7.66
C THR A 78 9.69 5.60 -8.74
N HIS A 79 8.67 6.37 -8.37
CA HIS A 79 8.01 7.33 -9.25
C HIS A 79 8.63 8.72 -9.03
N THR A 80 9.43 9.17 -10.00
CA THR A 80 10.26 10.38 -9.88
C THR A 80 9.44 11.63 -9.58
N ASP A 81 8.32 11.83 -10.29
CA ASP A 81 7.50 13.03 -10.12
C ASP A 81 6.69 13.00 -8.82
N GLY A 82 6.24 11.82 -8.40
CA GLY A 82 5.56 11.61 -7.13
C GLY A 82 6.49 11.59 -5.92
N ALA A 83 7.80 11.49 -6.15
CA ALA A 83 8.84 11.44 -5.14
C ALA A 83 8.63 10.32 -4.09
N GLY A 84 8.18 9.14 -4.53
CA GLY A 84 7.90 8.03 -3.62
C GLY A 84 7.94 6.66 -4.31
N HIS A 85 7.88 5.60 -3.49
CA HIS A 85 7.84 4.20 -3.91
C HIS A 85 6.38 3.75 -3.93
N MET A 86 5.83 3.51 -5.14
CA MET A 86 4.39 3.35 -5.31
C MET A 86 3.93 1.91 -5.15
N SER A 87 4.71 0.95 -5.64
CA SER A 87 4.31 -0.45 -5.67
C SER A 87 4.23 -1.08 -4.28
N GLY A 88 5.15 -0.77 -3.38
CA GLY A 88 5.18 -1.35 -2.04
C GLY A 88 3.83 -1.26 -1.32
N PRO A 89 3.30 -0.06 -1.02
CA PRO A 89 2.00 0.08 -0.35
C PRO A 89 0.82 -0.46 -1.16
N CYS A 90 0.79 -0.18 -2.47
CA CYS A 90 -0.37 -0.50 -3.31
C CYS A 90 -0.49 -2.00 -3.59
N TRP A 91 0.61 -2.69 -3.91
CA TRP A 91 0.61 -4.14 -4.10
C TRP A 91 0.35 -4.89 -2.79
N SER A 92 0.94 -4.43 -1.67
CA SER A 92 0.71 -5.06 -0.37
C SER A 92 -0.76 -5.04 0.02
N ALA A 93 -1.45 -3.91 -0.22
CA ALA A 93 -2.88 -3.81 0.02
C ALA A 93 -3.68 -4.69 -0.97
N ALA A 94 -3.41 -4.60 -2.27
CA ALA A 94 -4.14 -5.36 -3.27
C ALA A 94 -3.97 -6.88 -3.08
N PHE A 95 -2.74 -7.35 -2.80
CA PHE A 95 -2.45 -8.77 -2.58
C PHE A 95 -3.13 -9.33 -1.33
N ALA A 96 -3.09 -8.58 -0.23
CA ALA A 96 -3.72 -8.98 1.01
C ALA A 96 -5.25 -9.05 0.88
N MET A 97 -5.86 -8.08 0.21
CA MET A 97 -7.30 -8.09 -0.07
C MET A 97 -7.69 -9.23 -1.01
N ALA A 98 -6.87 -9.51 -2.03
CA ALA A 98 -7.13 -10.61 -2.95
C ALA A 98 -7.11 -11.97 -2.26
N GLY A 99 -6.12 -12.23 -1.42
CA GLY A 99 -6.02 -13.47 -0.65
C GLY A 99 -7.19 -13.69 0.30
N HIS A 100 -7.62 -12.61 0.98
CA HIS A 100 -8.71 -12.69 1.95
C HIS A 100 -10.10 -12.87 1.32
N HIS A 101 -10.37 -12.14 0.22
CA HIS A 101 -11.69 -12.14 -0.41
C HIS A 101 -11.79 -13.10 -1.61
N GLY A 102 -10.69 -13.74 -2.01
CA GLY A 102 -10.67 -14.63 -3.17
C GLY A 102 -10.80 -13.89 -4.52
N PHE A 103 -10.36 -12.63 -4.60
CA PHE A 103 -10.39 -11.87 -5.85
C PHE A 103 -9.45 -12.45 -6.91
N GLY A 104 -9.91 -12.44 -8.17
CA GLY A 104 -9.15 -12.92 -9.30
C GLY A 104 -8.04 -11.97 -9.77
N GLU A 105 -7.26 -12.41 -10.76
CA GLU A 105 -6.12 -11.66 -11.30
C GLU A 105 -6.52 -10.24 -11.74
N MET A 106 -7.57 -10.12 -12.55
CA MET A 106 -7.95 -8.81 -13.11
C MET A 106 -8.50 -7.83 -12.06
N GLU A 107 -9.14 -8.33 -11.02
CA GLU A 107 -9.63 -7.51 -9.91
C GLU A 107 -8.44 -7.02 -9.08
N THR A 108 -7.47 -7.87 -8.83
CA THR A 108 -6.24 -7.53 -8.11
C THR A 108 -5.40 -6.51 -8.88
N LEU A 109 -5.19 -6.73 -10.18
CA LEU A 109 -4.51 -5.77 -11.05
C LEU A 109 -5.22 -4.42 -11.09
N SER A 110 -6.56 -4.41 -11.19
CA SER A 110 -7.34 -3.16 -11.18
C SER A 110 -7.23 -2.42 -9.84
N GLY A 111 -7.22 -3.15 -8.73
CA GLY A 111 -6.98 -2.59 -7.40
C GLY A 111 -5.61 -1.92 -7.31
N PHE A 112 -4.57 -2.64 -7.69
CA PHE A 112 -3.20 -2.10 -7.73
C PHE A 112 -3.11 -0.83 -8.61
N VAL A 113 -3.58 -0.90 -9.87
CA VAL A 113 -3.52 0.24 -10.80
C VAL A 113 -4.27 1.45 -10.23
N THR A 114 -5.43 1.25 -9.60
CA THR A 114 -6.18 2.32 -8.97
C THR A 114 -5.36 2.98 -7.85
N GLY A 115 -4.77 2.18 -6.97
CA GLY A 115 -3.94 2.68 -5.88
C GLY A 115 -2.70 3.43 -6.39
N PHE A 116 -2.01 2.84 -7.35
CA PHE A 116 -0.81 3.42 -7.97
C PHE A 116 -1.12 4.78 -8.63
N GLU A 117 -2.19 4.87 -9.41
CA GLU A 117 -2.63 6.11 -10.07
C GLU A 117 -2.99 7.20 -9.05
N VAL A 118 -3.75 6.86 -8.01
CA VAL A 118 -4.13 7.83 -6.97
C VAL A 118 -2.88 8.33 -6.25
N MET A 119 -2.00 7.44 -5.81
CA MET A 119 -0.77 7.78 -5.12
C MET A 119 0.16 8.66 -5.98
N SER A 120 0.35 8.27 -7.25
CA SER A 120 1.21 8.99 -8.19
C SER A 120 0.68 10.39 -8.50
N ARG A 121 -0.62 10.53 -8.75
CA ARG A 121 -1.25 11.83 -9.05
C ARG A 121 -1.20 12.78 -7.87
N LEU A 122 -1.40 12.29 -6.65
CA LEU A 122 -1.25 13.09 -5.44
C LEU A 122 0.19 13.58 -5.27
N GLY A 123 1.15 12.69 -5.42
CA GLY A 123 2.57 13.02 -5.27
C GLY A 123 3.09 13.99 -6.35
N ALA A 124 2.67 13.79 -7.61
CA ALA A 124 3.09 14.62 -8.75
C ALA A 124 2.29 15.92 -8.89
N GLY A 125 1.18 16.07 -8.15
CA GLY A 125 0.27 17.21 -8.29
C GLY A 125 0.91 18.56 -8.00
N GLY A 126 0.62 19.55 -8.86
CA GLY A 126 1.12 20.93 -8.76
C GLY A 126 2.65 21.07 -8.94
N PRO A 127 3.14 22.22 -9.42
CA PRO A 127 4.57 22.51 -9.46
C PRO A 127 5.09 22.95 -8.08
N PRO A 128 6.20 22.43 -7.55
CA PRO A 128 7.14 21.46 -8.11
C PRO A 128 6.79 19.98 -7.83
N GLY A 129 5.55 19.63 -7.52
CA GLY A 129 5.07 18.35 -7.02
C GLY A 129 4.86 18.36 -5.50
N VAL A 130 3.68 17.86 -5.06
CA VAL A 130 3.35 17.82 -3.62
C VAL A 130 4.32 16.91 -2.88
N GLY A 131 4.71 15.77 -3.48
CA GLY A 131 5.66 14.83 -2.90
C GLY A 131 7.02 15.47 -2.61
N ARG A 132 7.56 16.19 -3.57
CA ARG A 132 8.84 16.93 -3.38
C ARG A 132 8.71 18.05 -2.33
N SER A 133 7.55 18.70 -2.26
CA SER A 133 7.29 19.71 -1.23
C SER A 133 7.24 19.10 0.17
N LEU A 134 6.54 17.97 0.34
CA LEU A 134 6.50 17.24 1.61
C LEU A 134 7.88 16.71 2.01
N HIS A 135 8.62 16.14 1.06
CA HIS A 135 9.98 15.67 1.31
C HIS A 135 10.87 16.79 1.87
N ARG A 136 10.85 17.97 1.25
CA ARG A 136 11.60 19.14 1.75
C ARG A 136 11.17 19.61 3.14
N ARG A 137 9.94 19.31 3.56
CA ARG A 137 9.40 19.62 4.89
C ARG A 137 9.67 18.51 5.93
N GLY A 138 10.40 17.47 5.56
CA GLY A 138 10.78 16.41 6.47
C GLY A 138 9.79 15.24 6.54
N PHE A 139 8.86 15.12 5.59
CA PHE A 139 7.93 13.99 5.51
C PHE A 139 8.36 12.98 4.44
N HIS A 140 8.07 11.71 4.68
CA HIS A 140 8.29 10.63 3.73
C HIS A 140 7.09 10.46 2.78
N PRO A 141 7.18 10.84 1.50
CA PRO A 141 6.05 10.80 0.57
C PRO A 141 5.43 9.42 0.41
N THR A 142 6.25 8.36 0.36
CA THR A 142 5.77 6.95 0.33
C THR A 142 4.82 6.67 1.49
N SER A 143 5.14 7.14 2.69
CA SER A 143 4.31 6.93 3.87
C SER A 143 3.00 7.73 3.81
N ILE A 144 3.07 8.98 3.36
CA ILE A 144 1.90 9.87 3.31
C ILE A 144 0.92 9.40 2.22
N PHE A 145 1.38 9.34 0.98
CA PHE A 145 0.51 9.01 -0.16
C PHE A 145 0.20 7.52 -0.25
N GLY A 146 1.09 6.65 0.26
CA GLY A 146 0.88 5.21 0.27
C GLY A 146 -0.39 4.80 1.02
N ARG A 147 -0.73 5.47 2.11
CA ARG A 147 -2.00 5.25 2.82
C ARG A 147 -3.20 5.51 1.94
N ILE A 148 -3.17 6.62 1.21
CA ILE A 148 -4.27 7.04 0.33
C ILE A 148 -4.35 6.11 -0.89
N GLY A 149 -3.19 5.75 -1.48
CA GLY A 149 -3.12 4.79 -2.57
C GLY A 149 -3.62 3.40 -2.17
N ALA A 150 -3.19 2.89 -1.03
CA ALA A 150 -3.63 1.61 -0.51
C ALA A 150 -5.14 1.60 -0.17
N ALA A 151 -5.68 2.71 0.38
CA ALA A 151 -7.11 2.87 0.60
C ALA A 151 -7.89 2.86 -0.72
N ALA A 152 -7.40 3.57 -1.75
CA ALA A 152 -8.01 3.57 -3.07
C ALA A 152 -8.01 2.18 -3.71
N ALA A 153 -6.91 1.42 -3.58
CA ALA A 153 -6.81 0.04 -4.05
C ALA A 153 -7.87 -0.86 -3.38
N ALA A 154 -7.92 -0.82 -2.04
CA ALA A 154 -8.89 -1.62 -1.27
C ALA A 154 -10.35 -1.23 -1.57
N CYS A 155 -10.66 0.07 -1.67
CA CYS A 155 -12.00 0.55 -2.03
C CYS A 155 -12.43 0.07 -3.43
N ALA A 156 -11.51 0.11 -4.41
CA ALA A 156 -11.79 -0.36 -5.76
C ALA A 156 -12.09 -1.86 -5.79
N MET A 157 -11.36 -2.66 -5.02
CA MET A 157 -11.57 -4.11 -4.92
C MET A 157 -12.86 -4.45 -4.19
N LEU A 158 -13.21 -3.73 -3.13
CA LEU A 158 -14.46 -3.88 -2.40
C LEU A 158 -15.69 -3.34 -3.17
N GLY A 159 -15.47 -2.58 -4.25
CA GLY A 159 -16.55 -1.99 -5.04
C GLY A 159 -17.34 -0.93 -4.27
N LEU A 160 -16.70 -0.18 -3.39
CA LEU A 160 -17.35 0.86 -2.59
C LEU A 160 -17.93 1.97 -3.46
N ASP A 161 -19.04 2.54 -3.02
CA ASP A 161 -19.64 3.70 -3.64
C ASP A 161 -18.80 4.97 -3.43
N GLU A 162 -19.11 6.04 -4.18
CA GLU A 162 -18.37 7.29 -4.17
C GLU A 162 -18.26 7.91 -2.76
N GLN A 163 -19.35 7.87 -1.99
CA GLN A 163 -19.39 8.44 -0.65
C GLN A 163 -18.46 7.68 0.32
N ARG A 164 -18.49 6.35 0.27
CA ARG A 164 -17.60 5.51 1.09
C ARG A 164 -16.16 5.63 0.68
N VAL A 165 -15.89 5.73 -0.63
CA VAL A 165 -14.53 6.04 -1.13
C VAL A 165 -14.04 7.37 -0.57
N ALA A 166 -14.86 8.43 -0.60
CA ALA A 166 -14.49 9.72 -0.03
C ALA A 166 -14.16 9.61 1.47
N TYR A 167 -14.96 8.88 2.23
CA TYR A 167 -14.68 8.62 3.65
C TYR A 167 -13.37 7.86 3.86
N ALA A 168 -13.12 6.79 3.10
CA ALA A 168 -11.88 6.01 3.21
C ALA A 168 -10.64 6.86 2.93
N LEU A 169 -10.69 7.70 1.87
CA LEU A 169 -9.60 8.61 1.55
C LEU A 169 -9.42 9.69 2.63
N GLY A 170 -10.50 10.19 3.21
CA GLY A 170 -10.46 11.13 4.33
C GLY A 170 -9.81 10.52 5.58
N ILE A 171 -10.18 9.27 5.93
CA ILE A 171 -9.55 8.54 7.05
C ILE A 171 -8.05 8.35 6.79
N ALA A 172 -7.69 7.87 5.60
CA ALA A 172 -6.29 7.66 5.21
C ALA A 172 -5.47 8.96 5.26
N ALA A 173 -6.07 10.07 4.81
CA ALA A 173 -5.42 11.38 4.81
C ALA A 173 -5.22 11.93 6.22
N THR A 174 -6.23 11.86 7.10
CA THR A 174 -6.13 12.40 8.46
C THR A 174 -5.17 11.61 9.35
N THR A 175 -4.90 10.34 9.04
CA THR A 175 -3.95 9.48 9.76
C THR A 175 -2.57 9.43 9.12
N ALA A 176 -2.36 10.14 8.01
CA ALA A 176 -1.11 10.11 7.27
C ALA A 176 0.05 10.69 8.10
N GLY A 177 1.15 9.96 8.13
CA GLY A 177 2.37 10.34 8.85
C GLY A 177 3.59 9.61 8.30
N GLY A 178 4.75 9.91 8.84
CA GLY A 178 6.04 9.35 8.46
C GLY A 178 7.08 10.44 8.22
N LEU A 179 8.19 10.38 8.94
CA LEU A 179 9.22 11.43 8.95
C LEU A 179 10.50 10.96 8.26
N LEU A 180 11.15 11.86 7.53
CA LEU A 180 12.48 11.63 6.96
C LEU A 180 13.56 11.41 8.02
N GLY A 181 13.37 11.95 9.22
CA GLY A 181 14.26 11.70 10.35
C GLY A 181 14.41 10.23 10.75
N SER A 182 13.52 9.36 10.23
CA SER A 182 13.59 7.91 10.41
C SER A 182 14.48 7.20 9.38
N PHE A 183 15.01 7.89 8.38
CA PHE A 183 15.85 7.28 7.35
C PHE A 183 17.14 6.74 7.95
N GLY A 184 17.59 5.58 7.43
CA GLY A 184 18.71 4.84 7.99
C GLY A 184 18.32 3.93 9.17
N THR A 185 17.04 3.81 9.49
CA THR A 185 16.51 2.89 10.51
C THR A 185 15.39 2.02 9.92
N ASP A 186 14.99 0.98 10.64
CA ASP A 186 13.85 0.11 10.26
C ASP A 186 12.52 0.87 10.07
N SER A 187 12.42 2.08 10.63
CA SER A 187 11.21 2.89 10.50
C SER A 187 10.93 3.33 9.06
N LYS A 188 11.97 3.51 8.23
CA LYS A 188 11.75 3.86 6.82
C LYS A 188 11.00 2.75 6.06
N PRO A 189 11.49 1.50 5.99
CA PRO A 189 10.75 0.43 5.32
C PRO A 189 9.43 0.08 6.00
N PHE A 190 9.34 0.17 7.33
CA PHE A 190 8.07 0.05 8.05
C PHE A 190 7.00 1.01 7.54
N HIS A 191 7.35 2.20 7.08
CA HIS A 191 6.38 3.17 6.55
C HIS A 191 5.55 2.62 5.39
N ALA A 192 6.14 1.84 4.48
CA ALA A 192 5.41 1.27 3.33
C ALA A 192 4.38 0.23 3.79
N GLY A 193 4.78 -0.67 4.69
CA GLY A 193 3.87 -1.67 5.27
C GLY A 193 2.77 -1.03 6.11
N LYS A 194 3.12 -0.05 6.94
CA LYS A 194 2.13 0.67 7.76
C LYS A 194 1.15 1.47 6.90
N ALA A 195 1.62 2.03 5.79
CA ALA A 195 0.75 2.71 4.84
C ALA A 195 -0.26 1.74 4.19
N ALA A 196 0.18 0.55 3.80
CA ALA A 196 -0.71 -0.49 3.27
C ALA A 196 -1.75 -0.95 4.29
N MET A 197 -1.32 -1.21 5.52
CA MET A 197 -2.21 -1.58 6.64
C MET A 197 -3.28 -0.51 6.89
N ASP A 198 -2.86 0.76 7.00
CA ASP A 198 -3.76 1.89 7.28
C ASP A 198 -4.74 2.14 6.13
N GLY A 199 -4.30 1.91 4.89
CA GLY A 199 -5.18 1.99 3.73
C GLY A 199 -6.29 0.95 3.75
N ILE A 200 -5.97 -0.30 4.05
CA ILE A 200 -6.97 -1.37 4.22
C ILE A 200 -7.93 -1.03 5.38
N LEU A 201 -7.40 -0.62 6.52
CA LEU A 201 -8.21 -0.21 7.67
C LEU A 201 -9.18 0.92 7.29
N SER A 202 -8.69 1.92 6.55
CA SER A 202 -9.52 3.05 6.11
C SER A 202 -10.68 2.61 5.22
N ALA A 203 -10.43 1.71 4.26
CA ALA A 203 -11.45 1.15 3.38
C ALA A 203 -12.48 0.33 4.16
N GLN A 204 -12.04 -0.54 5.06
CA GLN A 204 -12.93 -1.37 5.88
C GLN A 204 -13.76 -0.54 6.87
N LEU A 205 -13.20 0.52 7.47
CA LEU A 205 -13.96 1.44 8.31
C LEU A 205 -15.09 2.11 7.51
N ALA A 206 -14.79 2.61 6.32
CA ALA A 206 -15.79 3.23 5.45
C ALA A 206 -16.85 2.22 4.97
N GLU A 207 -16.44 0.98 4.64
CA GLU A 207 -17.35 -0.12 4.32
C GLU A 207 -18.35 -0.37 5.45
N ASN A 208 -17.88 -0.34 6.70
CA ASN A 208 -18.67 -0.57 7.92
C ASN A 208 -19.40 0.69 8.43
N GLY A 209 -19.48 1.75 7.61
CA GLY A 209 -20.30 2.93 7.91
C GLY A 209 -19.62 4.02 8.71
N PHE A 210 -18.29 3.99 8.83
CA PHE A 210 -17.55 5.10 9.46
C PHE A 210 -17.65 6.35 8.57
N VAL A 211 -18.01 7.49 9.17
CA VAL A 211 -18.16 8.78 8.50
C VAL A 211 -16.92 9.63 8.73
N ALA A 212 -16.34 10.14 7.66
CA ALA A 212 -15.19 11.04 7.69
C ALA A 212 -15.42 12.28 6.81
N ALA A 213 -14.53 13.26 6.93
CA ALA A 213 -14.54 14.45 6.08
C ALA A 213 -13.81 14.19 4.76
#